data_7dc562b5962901a7789b5c5fdb5aa641
#
_entry.id   7dc562b5962901a7789b5c5fdb5aa641
#
_cell.length_a   1.000
_cell.length_b   1.000
_cell.length_c   1.000
_cell.angle_alpha   90.00
_cell.angle_beta   90.00
_cell.angle_gamma   90.00
#
_symmetry.space_group_name_H-M   'P 1'
#
loop_
_entity.id
_entity.type
_entity.pdbx_description
1 polymer ?
#
loop_
_entity_poly.entity_id
_entity_poly.type
_entity_poly.pdbx_seq_one_letter_code
_entity_poly.pdbx_strand_id
1 'polypeptide(L)'
;LGEYSALSCAGYLSFSNTIKILKARGEAMQNAVAKGEGGMLAVLGSTVEDIEKILENQNKINVQIANDNSEGQIVLSGKNKDLIELTDILKLKKIKNIKLPVSAPFHCNLMSKATKIMEEQIEKIKFEDSSTKLISNVTAEEISHKEELKKLLVDQIENRVRWRESIINMIDKGVNHFIEIGPGKVLSGLVKRINKDVKIDTINTESDINNL
;
A
#
# COMPACT_ATOMS: atom_id res chain seq x y z
N LEU A 1 -5.91 -0.49 -3.18
CA LEU A 1 -6.87 -1.31 -3.93
C LEU A 1 -7.06 -2.66 -3.25
N GLY A 2 -6.00 -3.45 -3.04
CA GLY A 2 -6.07 -4.80 -2.51
C GLY A 2 -6.77 -4.94 -1.15
N GLU A 3 -6.60 -3.98 -0.24
CA GLU A 3 -7.30 -3.99 1.05
C GLU A 3 -8.83 -3.91 0.89
N TYR A 4 -9.33 -3.14 -0.08
CA TYR A 4 -10.76 -3.11 -0.39
C TYR A 4 -11.26 -4.42 -1.01
N SER A 5 -10.44 -5.06 -1.85
CA SER A 5 -10.74 -6.40 -2.36
C SER A 5 -10.79 -7.43 -1.23
N ALA A 6 -9.83 -7.37 -0.30
CA ALA A 6 -9.80 -8.22 0.89
C ALA A 6 -11.05 -7.99 1.77
N LEU A 7 -11.46 -6.74 2.01
CA LEU A 7 -12.69 -6.42 2.73
C LEU A 7 -13.94 -7.03 2.09
N SER A 8 -14.01 -6.99 0.75
CA SER A 8 -15.13 -7.60 0.02
C SER A 8 -15.11 -9.12 0.13
N CYS A 9 -13.96 -9.76 -0.09
CA CYS A 9 -13.82 -11.20 0.02
C CYS A 9 -14.04 -11.71 1.44
N ALA A 10 -13.61 -10.94 2.43
CA ALA A 10 -13.83 -11.25 3.85
C ALA A 10 -15.27 -10.99 4.33
N GLY A 11 -16.13 -10.38 3.52
CA GLY A 11 -17.53 -10.12 3.87
C GLY A 11 -17.79 -8.85 4.68
N TYR A 12 -16.78 -8.00 4.92
CA TYR A 12 -16.96 -6.70 5.58
C TYR A 12 -17.66 -5.67 4.70
N LEU A 13 -17.51 -5.79 3.38
CA LEU A 13 -18.14 -4.93 2.38
C LEU A 13 -18.85 -5.76 1.32
N SER A 14 -20.07 -5.33 0.93
CA SER A 14 -20.69 -5.89 -0.25
C SER A 14 -19.89 -5.54 -1.52
N PHE A 15 -19.91 -6.41 -2.52
CA PHE A 15 -19.26 -6.18 -3.81
C PHE A 15 -19.68 -4.85 -4.46
N SER A 16 -20.99 -4.53 -4.39
CA SER A 16 -21.54 -3.27 -4.93
C SER A 16 -20.93 -2.03 -4.23
N ASN A 17 -20.86 -2.05 -2.90
CA ASN A 17 -20.25 -0.96 -2.13
C ASN A 17 -18.76 -0.86 -2.40
N THR A 18 -18.06 -1.99 -2.53
CA THR A 18 -16.63 -2.02 -2.85
C THR A 18 -16.33 -1.35 -4.18
N ILE A 19 -17.09 -1.64 -5.24
CA ILE A 19 -16.89 -1.00 -6.55
C ILE A 19 -17.15 0.51 -6.48
N LYS A 20 -18.24 0.92 -5.81
CA LYS A 20 -18.59 2.34 -5.67
C LYS A 20 -17.50 3.13 -4.95
N ILE A 21 -17.03 2.61 -3.82
CA ILE A 21 -15.99 3.29 -3.03
C ILE A 21 -14.63 3.29 -3.76
N LEU A 22 -14.28 2.23 -4.47
CA LEU A 22 -13.07 2.18 -5.27
C LEU A 22 -13.08 3.17 -6.44
N LYS A 23 -14.23 3.37 -7.09
CA LYS A 23 -14.39 4.41 -8.10
C LYS A 23 -14.17 5.80 -7.49
N ALA A 24 -14.86 6.13 -6.40
CA ALA A 24 -14.70 7.40 -5.71
C ALA A 24 -13.25 7.63 -5.25
N ARG A 25 -12.61 6.59 -4.71
CA ARG A 25 -11.21 6.63 -4.28
C ARG A 25 -10.26 6.91 -5.44
N GLY A 26 -10.43 6.21 -6.56
CA GLY A 26 -9.61 6.42 -7.75
C GLY A 26 -9.70 7.85 -8.27
N GLU A 27 -10.91 8.39 -8.38
CA GLU A 27 -11.16 9.77 -8.81
C GLU A 27 -10.60 10.79 -7.81
N ALA A 28 -10.83 10.61 -6.51
CA ALA A 28 -10.33 11.50 -5.46
C ALA A 28 -8.80 11.55 -5.43
N MET A 29 -8.13 10.39 -5.43
CA MET A 29 -6.67 10.31 -5.38
C MET A 29 -6.02 10.82 -6.67
N GLN A 30 -6.63 10.56 -7.84
CA GLN A 30 -6.11 11.05 -9.13
C GLN A 30 -6.18 12.59 -9.23
N ASN A 31 -7.18 13.20 -8.60
CA ASN A 31 -7.42 14.64 -8.65
C ASN A 31 -6.88 15.39 -7.41
N ALA A 32 -6.26 14.71 -6.47
CA ALA A 32 -5.74 15.33 -5.24
C ALA A 32 -4.61 16.33 -5.51
N VAL A 33 -3.78 16.04 -6.51
CA VAL A 33 -2.63 16.84 -6.93
C VAL A 33 -2.69 17.07 -8.43
N ALA A 34 -2.32 18.24 -8.90
CA ALA A 34 -2.29 18.54 -10.32
C ALA A 34 -1.32 17.58 -11.06
N LYS A 35 -1.70 17.23 -12.29
CA LYS A 35 -0.90 16.31 -13.11
C LYS A 35 0.52 16.83 -13.29
N GLY A 36 1.50 16.02 -12.94
CA GLY A 36 2.92 16.35 -13.06
C GLY A 36 3.54 17.04 -11.84
N GLU A 37 2.77 17.40 -10.82
CA GLU A 37 3.31 18.01 -9.59
C GLU A 37 3.85 16.98 -8.60
N GLY A 38 3.30 15.79 -8.57
CA GLY A 38 3.71 14.71 -7.67
C GLY A 38 4.11 13.44 -8.42
N GLY A 39 4.74 12.53 -7.71
CA GLY A 39 5.20 11.25 -8.24
C GLY A 39 5.67 10.28 -7.19
N MET A 40 6.19 9.14 -7.65
CA MET A 40 6.72 8.10 -6.78
C MET A 40 8.08 7.59 -7.30
N LEU A 41 8.93 7.18 -6.37
CA LEU A 41 10.28 6.68 -6.62
C LEU A 41 10.48 5.35 -5.91
N ALA A 42 10.76 4.27 -6.63
CA ALA A 42 11.19 3.03 -6.02
C ALA A 42 12.68 3.11 -5.66
N VAL A 43 13.03 2.73 -4.44
CA VAL A 43 14.40 2.63 -3.93
C VAL A 43 14.71 1.16 -3.68
N LEU A 44 15.88 0.71 -4.14
CA LEU A 44 16.29 -0.68 -4.08
C LEU A 44 17.58 -0.84 -3.29
N GLY A 45 17.65 -1.89 -2.47
CA GLY A 45 18.85 -2.25 -1.71
C GLY A 45 19.10 -1.41 -0.46
N SER A 46 18.07 -0.75 0.08
CA SER A 46 18.15 0.04 1.32
C SER A 46 17.05 -0.38 2.29
N THR A 47 17.28 -0.19 3.57
CA THR A 47 16.29 -0.40 4.62
C THR A 47 15.43 0.83 4.85
N VAL A 48 14.31 0.67 5.55
CA VAL A 48 13.44 1.80 5.95
C VAL A 48 14.22 2.79 6.80
N GLU A 49 14.99 2.30 7.75
CA GLU A 49 15.79 3.07 8.69
C GLU A 49 16.87 3.91 7.96
N ASP A 50 17.50 3.35 6.92
CA ASP A 50 18.49 4.08 6.11
C ASP A 50 17.84 5.23 5.34
N ILE A 51 16.65 4.97 4.79
CA ILE A 51 15.92 6.00 4.04
C ILE A 51 15.39 7.09 4.98
N GLU A 52 14.84 6.71 6.15
CA GLU A 52 14.40 7.67 7.16
C GLU A 52 15.54 8.60 7.59
N LYS A 53 16.72 8.07 7.89
CA LYS A 53 17.93 8.88 8.20
C LYS A 53 18.32 9.81 7.07
N ILE A 54 18.17 9.38 5.80
CA ILE A 54 18.46 10.24 4.66
C ILE A 54 17.45 11.37 4.60
N LEU A 55 16.16 11.10 4.78
CA LEU A 55 15.09 12.10 4.73
C LEU A 55 15.19 13.10 5.89
N GLU A 56 15.48 12.65 7.11
CA GLU A 56 15.67 13.50 8.30
C GLU A 56 16.78 14.53 8.11
N ASN A 57 17.84 14.19 7.37
CA ASN A 57 18.93 15.10 7.06
C ASN A 57 18.60 16.09 5.93
N GLN A 58 17.38 16.04 5.37
CA GLN A 58 16.95 16.86 4.23
C GLN A 58 15.74 17.74 4.58
N ASN A 59 15.92 18.73 5.45
CA ASN A 59 14.86 19.60 5.99
C ASN A 59 14.00 20.32 4.92
N LYS A 60 14.45 20.37 3.66
CA LYS A 60 13.74 21.05 2.56
C LYS A 60 12.98 20.11 1.64
N ILE A 61 13.22 18.80 1.75
CA ILE A 61 12.61 17.78 0.90
C ILE A 61 11.35 17.24 1.57
N ASN A 62 10.19 17.48 0.96
CA ASN A 62 8.92 16.91 1.42
C ASN A 62 8.62 15.61 0.65
N VAL A 63 9.27 14.54 1.06
CA VAL A 63 9.09 13.18 0.54
C VAL A 63 8.84 12.24 1.71
N GLN A 64 7.94 11.30 1.54
CA GLN A 64 7.55 10.31 2.55
C GLN A 64 7.70 8.90 2.02
N ILE A 65 7.89 7.94 2.92
CA ILE A 65 7.84 6.52 2.57
C ILE A 65 6.38 6.12 2.37
N ALA A 66 6.04 5.79 1.12
CA ALA A 66 4.70 5.38 0.71
C ALA A 66 4.46 3.87 0.90
N ASN A 67 5.47 3.04 0.60
CA ASN A 67 5.38 1.59 0.76
C ASN A 67 6.69 1.02 1.32
N ASP A 68 6.55 0.12 2.28
CA ASP A 68 7.57 -0.84 2.67
C ASP A 68 7.15 -2.21 2.11
N ASN A 69 7.68 -2.54 0.93
CA ASN A 69 7.23 -3.71 0.16
C ASN A 69 7.97 -5.00 0.53
N SER A 70 9.26 -4.91 0.78
CA SER A 70 10.11 -6.01 1.25
C SER A 70 11.45 -5.43 1.68
N GLU A 71 12.28 -6.21 2.35
CA GLU A 71 13.67 -5.82 2.60
C GLU A 71 14.35 -5.39 1.30
N GLY A 72 14.89 -4.18 1.30
CA GLY A 72 15.53 -3.61 0.13
C GLY A 72 14.59 -3.18 -1.00
N GLN A 73 13.28 -3.06 -0.78
CA GLN A 73 12.35 -2.48 -1.76
C GLN A 73 11.33 -1.54 -1.11
N ILE A 74 11.62 -0.27 -1.18
CA ILE A 74 10.85 0.83 -0.60
C ILE A 74 10.31 1.73 -1.71
N VAL A 75 9.14 2.32 -1.54
CA VAL A 75 8.61 3.33 -2.45
C VAL A 75 8.46 4.64 -1.70
N LEU A 76 8.97 5.71 -2.30
CA LEU A 76 8.88 7.07 -1.82
C LEU A 76 7.85 7.84 -2.63
N SER A 77 7.17 8.78 -1.99
CA SER A 77 6.14 9.61 -2.60
C SER A 77 6.30 11.08 -2.18
N GLY A 78 6.08 12.01 -3.11
CA GLY A 78 6.25 13.43 -2.84
C GLY A 78 6.10 14.31 -4.08
N LYS A 79 6.45 15.60 -3.96
CA LYS A 79 6.50 16.50 -5.10
C LYS A 79 7.61 16.11 -6.06
N ASN A 80 7.36 16.20 -7.35
CA ASN A 80 8.34 15.80 -8.37
C ASN A 80 9.67 16.55 -8.23
N LYS A 81 9.67 17.84 -7.87
CA LYS A 81 10.89 18.60 -7.64
C LYS A 81 11.73 18.01 -6.50
N ASP A 82 11.08 17.62 -5.41
CA ASP A 82 11.73 17.07 -4.22
C ASP A 82 12.25 15.64 -4.49
N LEU A 83 11.51 14.86 -5.30
CA LEU A 83 11.94 13.53 -5.76
C LEU A 83 13.15 13.59 -6.70
N ILE A 84 13.27 14.63 -7.54
CA ILE A 84 14.44 14.85 -8.40
C ILE A 84 15.67 15.14 -7.53
N GLU A 85 15.56 16.08 -6.59
CA GLU A 85 16.65 16.41 -5.65
C GLU A 85 17.07 15.17 -4.85
N LEU A 86 16.10 14.42 -4.32
CA LEU A 86 16.38 13.18 -3.59
C LEU A 86 17.03 12.11 -4.48
N THR A 87 16.64 12.00 -5.74
CA THR A 87 17.26 11.09 -6.70
C THR A 87 18.77 11.34 -6.84
N ASP A 88 19.19 12.60 -6.86
CA ASP A 88 20.61 12.95 -6.98
C ASP A 88 21.38 12.64 -5.68
N ILE A 89 20.77 12.87 -4.52
CA ILE A 89 21.32 12.47 -3.22
C ILE A 89 21.50 10.93 -3.15
N LEU A 90 20.49 10.18 -3.58
CA LEU A 90 20.54 8.70 -3.59
C LEU A 90 21.63 8.19 -4.55
N LYS A 91 21.79 8.81 -5.73
CA LYS A 91 22.88 8.47 -6.67
C LYS A 91 24.26 8.71 -6.06
N LEU A 92 24.49 9.84 -5.38
CA LEU A 92 25.75 10.13 -4.69
C LEU A 92 26.08 9.05 -3.63
N LYS A 93 25.04 8.53 -2.98
CA LYS A 93 25.16 7.43 -2.02
C LYS A 93 25.21 6.03 -2.67
N LYS A 94 25.20 5.95 -4.00
CA LYS A 94 25.17 4.71 -4.80
C LYS A 94 23.93 3.83 -4.51
N ILE A 95 22.84 4.44 -4.11
CA ILE A 95 21.56 3.77 -3.86
C ILE A 95 20.75 3.75 -5.15
N LYS A 96 20.39 2.55 -5.61
CA LYS A 96 19.61 2.37 -6.84
C LYS A 96 18.18 2.86 -6.64
N ASN A 97 17.71 3.68 -7.57
CA ASN A 97 16.34 4.18 -7.54
C ASN A 97 15.76 4.29 -8.95
N ILE A 98 14.43 4.18 -9.06
CA ILE A 98 13.70 4.15 -10.34
C ILE A 98 12.41 4.95 -10.17
N LYS A 99 12.20 5.97 -11.01
CA LYS A 99 10.93 6.70 -11.05
C LYS A 99 9.82 5.77 -11.53
N LEU A 100 8.72 5.73 -10.79
CA LEU A 100 7.56 4.91 -11.16
C LEU A 100 6.68 5.64 -12.18
N PRO A 101 6.10 4.93 -13.16
CA PRO A 101 5.20 5.49 -14.16
C PRO A 101 3.77 5.69 -13.59
N VAL A 102 3.68 6.42 -12.48
CA VAL A 102 2.40 6.73 -11.82
C VAL A 102 2.07 8.20 -11.98
N SER A 103 0.78 8.52 -11.93
CA SER A 103 0.26 9.86 -12.21
C SER A 103 0.05 10.73 -10.96
N ALA A 104 0.16 10.15 -9.77
CA ALA A 104 -0.06 10.84 -8.50
C ALA A 104 0.88 10.32 -7.38
N PRO A 105 1.16 11.17 -6.37
CA PRO A 105 2.00 10.80 -5.23
C PRO A 105 1.17 10.12 -4.15
N PHE A 106 0.86 8.84 -4.34
CA PHE A 106 0.03 8.07 -3.41
C PHE A 106 0.71 7.85 -2.06
N HIS A 107 -0.12 7.65 -1.01
CA HIS A 107 0.33 7.31 0.35
C HIS A 107 1.30 8.32 0.98
N CYS A 108 1.00 9.62 0.82
CA CYS A 108 1.71 10.73 1.46
C CYS A 108 0.77 11.90 1.72
N ASN A 109 1.22 12.90 2.47
CA ASN A 109 0.42 14.07 2.88
C ASN A 109 -0.13 14.92 1.72
N LEU A 110 0.40 14.76 0.51
CA LEU A 110 -0.15 15.42 -0.68
C LEU A 110 -1.52 14.88 -1.09
N MET A 111 -1.95 13.74 -0.52
CA MET A 111 -3.27 13.15 -0.73
C MET A 111 -4.37 13.73 0.18
N SER A 112 -4.09 14.75 1.00
CA SER A 112 -5.04 15.30 1.99
C SER A 112 -6.39 15.76 1.42
N LYS A 113 -6.44 16.20 0.15
CA LYS A 113 -7.70 16.50 -0.53
C LYS A 113 -8.53 15.22 -0.78
N ALA A 114 -7.85 14.14 -1.16
CA ALA A 114 -8.52 12.85 -1.35
C ALA A 114 -9.00 12.29 -0.01
N THR A 115 -8.22 12.45 1.06
CA THR A 115 -8.59 12.03 2.41
C THR A 115 -9.94 12.61 2.83
N LYS A 116 -10.13 13.94 2.69
CA LYS A 116 -11.39 14.62 3.03
C LYS A 116 -12.58 14.08 2.24
N ILE A 117 -12.40 13.89 0.93
CA ILE A 117 -13.47 13.34 0.07
C ILE A 117 -13.81 11.91 0.50
N MET A 118 -12.80 11.10 0.76
CA MET A 118 -12.99 9.70 1.11
C MET A 118 -13.55 9.50 2.51
N GLU A 119 -13.23 10.38 3.46
CA GLU A 119 -13.86 10.40 4.78
C GLU A 119 -15.37 10.50 4.68
N GLU A 120 -15.87 11.46 3.89
CA GLU A 120 -17.30 11.62 3.62
C GLU A 120 -17.94 10.41 2.89
N GLN A 121 -17.19 9.77 1.99
CA GLN A 121 -17.71 8.61 1.25
C GLN A 121 -17.72 7.34 2.12
N ILE A 122 -16.67 7.11 2.91
CA ILE A 122 -16.53 5.95 3.79
C ILE A 122 -17.56 6.04 4.93
N GLU A 123 -17.85 7.25 5.44
CA GLU A 123 -18.84 7.43 6.51
C GLU A 123 -20.25 6.94 6.10
N LYS A 124 -20.61 7.06 4.83
CA LYS A 124 -21.90 6.61 4.29
C LYS A 124 -21.99 5.08 4.09
N ILE A 125 -20.85 4.37 4.24
CA ILE A 125 -20.83 2.93 4.01
C ILE A 125 -21.11 2.19 5.31
N LYS A 126 -21.96 1.18 5.21
CA LYS A 126 -22.17 0.19 6.26
C LYS A 126 -21.17 -0.94 6.09
N PHE A 127 -20.40 -1.20 7.13
CA PHE A 127 -19.58 -2.40 7.25
C PHE A 127 -20.35 -3.48 7.99
N GLU A 128 -20.21 -4.71 7.51
CA GLU A 128 -20.82 -5.88 8.14
C GLU A 128 -19.82 -6.56 9.08
N ASP A 129 -20.31 -7.40 9.97
CA ASP A 129 -19.47 -8.23 10.81
C ASP A 129 -18.95 -9.43 10.02
N SER A 130 -17.71 -9.82 10.26
CA SER A 130 -17.10 -11.00 9.64
C SER A 130 -16.20 -11.74 10.64
N SER A 131 -16.15 -13.05 10.51
CA SER A 131 -15.20 -13.90 11.24
C SER A 131 -13.84 -14.03 10.55
N THR A 132 -13.75 -13.56 9.31
CA THR A 132 -12.49 -13.61 8.55
C THR A 132 -11.55 -12.50 9.05
N LYS A 133 -10.34 -12.90 9.42
CA LYS A 133 -9.32 -11.95 9.86
C LYS A 133 -8.81 -11.10 8.72
N LEU A 134 -8.55 -9.83 9.00
CA LEU A 134 -8.02 -8.87 8.04
C LEU A 134 -6.83 -8.13 8.68
N ILE A 135 -5.77 -7.95 7.91
CA ILE A 135 -4.62 -7.14 8.32
C ILE A 135 -4.69 -5.77 7.65
N SER A 136 -4.63 -4.70 8.46
CA SER A 136 -4.59 -3.34 7.96
C SER A 136 -3.24 -2.98 7.34
N ASN A 137 -3.24 -2.29 6.21
CA ASN A 137 -2.00 -1.78 5.60
C ASN A 137 -1.33 -0.68 6.44
N VAL A 138 -2.08 0.06 7.24
CA VAL A 138 -1.58 1.19 8.04
C VAL A 138 -0.88 0.71 9.30
N THR A 139 -1.50 -0.22 10.02
CA THR A 139 -0.98 -0.73 11.29
C THR A 139 -0.12 -1.97 11.14
N ALA A 140 -0.27 -2.72 10.05
CA ALA A 140 0.25 -4.06 9.84
C ALA A 140 -0.31 -5.10 10.84
N GLU A 141 -1.37 -4.74 11.57
CA GLU A 141 -2.00 -5.57 12.59
C GLU A 141 -3.37 -6.06 12.16
N GLU A 142 -3.84 -7.11 12.83
CA GLU A 142 -5.19 -7.63 12.68
C GLU A 142 -6.22 -6.60 13.15
N ILE A 143 -7.22 -6.36 12.32
CA ILE A 143 -8.34 -5.49 12.67
C ILE A 143 -9.27 -6.27 13.60
N SER A 144 -9.45 -5.76 14.82
CA SER A 144 -10.23 -6.42 15.86
C SER A 144 -11.72 -6.10 15.75
N HIS A 145 -12.06 -4.90 15.32
CA HIS A 145 -13.44 -4.41 15.28
C HIS A 145 -13.72 -3.64 13.99
N LYS A 146 -14.90 -3.86 13.40
CA LYS A 146 -15.32 -3.18 12.16
C LYS A 146 -15.40 -1.65 12.30
N GLU A 147 -15.58 -1.15 13.51
CA GLU A 147 -15.61 0.29 13.82
C GLU A 147 -14.30 0.98 13.47
N GLU A 148 -13.18 0.24 13.54
CA GLU A 148 -11.85 0.75 13.19
C GLU A 148 -11.67 0.89 11.68
N LEU A 149 -12.43 0.12 10.87
CA LEU A 149 -12.26 0.05 9.42
C LEU A 149 -12.37 1.41 8.75
N LYS A 150 -13.36 2.23 9.15
CA LYS A 150 -13.56 3.56 8.57
C LYS A 150 -12.30 4.41 8.72
N LYS A 151 -11.80 4.50 9.94
CA LYS A 151 -10.60 5.28 10.24
C LYS A 151 -9.38 4.74 9.50
N LEU A 152 -9.12 3.44 9.54
CA LEU A 152 -7.96 2.81 8.91
C LEU A 152 -7.96 2.98 7.38
N LEU A 153 -9.12 2.91 6.73
CA LEU A 153 -9.25 3.13 5.28
C LEU A 153 -9.02 4.59 4.88
N VAL A 154 -9.42 5.54 5.73
CA VAL A 154 -9.12 6.97 5.55
C VAL A 154 -7.62 7.20 5.76
N ASP A 155 -7.07 6.70 6.85
CA ASP A 155 -5.66 6.83 7.19
C ASP A 155 -4.75 6.25 6.10
N GLN A 156 -5.15 5.16 5.42
CA GLN A 156 -4.38 4.52 4.35
C GLN A 156 -4.07 5.45 3.18
N ILE A 157 -4.88 6.48 2.96
CA ILE A 157 -4.73 7.37 1.81
C ILE A 157 -3.43 8.18 1.90
N GLU A 158 -3.05 8.60 3.09
CA GLU A 158 -1.86 9.42 3.34
C GLU A 158 -0.72 8.66 4.01
N ASN A 159 -0.98 7.47 4.56
CA ASN A 159 0.01 6.73 5.33
C ASN A 159 0.67 5.61 4.54
N ARG A 160 1.87 5.24 5.00
CA ARG A 160 2.69 4.16 4.46
C ARG A 160 1.92 2.83 4.44
N VAL A 161 1.98 2.14 3.32
CA VAL A 161 1.58 0.73 3.21
C VAL A 161 2.68 -0.14 3.79
N ARG A 162 2.43 -0.74 4.95
CA ARG A 162 3.36 -1.57 5.72
C ARG A 162 3.26 -3.03 5.30
N TRP A 163 3.48 -3.29 3.99
CA TRP A 163 3.27 -4.63 3.42
C TRP A 163 4.22 -5.67 4.00
N ARG A 164 5.53 -5.35 4.09
CA ARG A 164 6.52 -6.26 4.67
C ARG A 164 6.17 -6.64 6.10
N GLU A 165 5.82 -5.68 6.93
CA GLU A 165 5.44 -5.91 8.31
C GLU A 165 4.15 -6.73 8.41
N SER A 166 3.16 -6.48 7.53
CA SER A 166 1.92 -7.26 7.45
C SER A 166 2.19 -8.73 7.17
N ILE A 167 3.09 -9.03 6.22
CA ILE A 167 3.45 -10.42 5.90
C ILE A 167 4.19 -11.08 7.06
N ILE A 168 5.15 -10.39 7.69
CA ILE A 168 5.89 -10.91 8.85
C ILE A 168 4.91 -11.22 9.99
N ASN A 169 4.01 -10.29 10.32
CA ASN A 169 3.00 -10.50 11.38
C ASN A 169 2.10 -11.71 11.09
N MET A 170 1.66 -11.90 9.84
CA MET A 170 0.87 -13.08 9.48
C MET A 170 1.67 -14.38 9.65
N ILE A 171 2.94 -14.40 9.27
CA ILE A 171 3.82 -15.57 9.45
C ILE A 171 4.03 -15.87 10.93
N ASP A 172 4.29 -14.87 11.76
CA ASP A 172 4.46 -15.01 13.20
C ASP A 172 3.19 -15.54 13.89
N LYS A 173 2.01 -15.25 13.30
CA LYS A 173 0.72 -15.80 13.72
C LYS A 173 0.41 -17.20 13.15
N GLY A 174 1.37 -17.82 12.44
CA GLY A 174 1.27 -19.19 11.94
C GLY A 174 0.77 -19.32 10.50
N VAL A 175 0.61 -18.23 9.75
CA VAL A 175 0.27 -18.32 8.32
C VAL A 175 1.49 -18.81 7.56
N ASN A 176 1.35 -19.96 6.90
CA ASN A 176 2.42 -20.61 6.14
C ASN A 176 2.07 -20.82 4.65
N HIS A 177 0.88 -20.43 4.22
CA HIS A 177 0.43 -20.52 2.84
C HIS A 177 -0.26 -19.23 2.42
N PHE A 178 0.27 -18.58 1.39
CA PHE A 178 -0.24 -17.34 0.79
C PHE A 178 -0.78 -17.61 -0.60
N ILE A 179 -1.94 -17.06 -0.90
CA ILE A 179 -2.59 -17.19 -2.22
C ILE A 179 -2.86 -15.79 -2.75
N GLU A 180 -2.18 -15.39 -3.82
CA GLU A 180 -2.45 -14.13 -4.50
C GLU A 180 -3.59 -14.33 -5.50
N ILE A 181 -4.70 -13.62 -5.29
CA ILE A 181 -5.88 -13.69 -6.15
C ILE A 181 -5.96 -12.41 -6.98
N GLY A 182 -5.88 -12.54 -8.31
CA GLY A 182 -5.96 -11.43 -9.25
C GLY A 182 -4.88 -11.49 -10.33
N PRO A 183 -4.84 -10.52 -11.25
CA PRO A 183 -3.91 -10.56 -12.38
C PRO A 183 -2.47 -10.30 -11.94
N GLY A 184 -1.57 -11.18 -12.35
CA GLY A 184 -0.14 -11.07 -12.12
C GLY A 184 0.38 -11.87 -10.92
N LYS A 185 1.62 -11.58 -10.51
CA LYS A 185 2.36 -12.29 -9.45
C LYS A 185 3.23 -11.33 -8.63
N VAL A 186 2.78 -10.09 -8.48
CA VAL A 186 3.60 -9.05 -7.83
C VAL A 186 3.70 -9.29 -6.34
N LEU A 187 2.56 -9.54 -5.68
CA LEU A 187 2.54 -9.76 -4.24
C LEU A 187 3.20 -11.08 -3.85
N SER A 188 2.98 -12.14 -4.63
CA SER A 188 3.67 -13.42 -4.49
C SER A 188 5.19 -13.27 -4.55
N GLY A 189 5.68 -12.44 -5.48
CA GLY A 189 7.10 -12.11 -5.58
C GLY A 189 7.63 -11.35 -4.36
N LEU A 190 6.82 -10.49 -3.75
CA LEU A 190 7.18 -9.78 -2.51
C LEU A 190 7.20 -10.72 -1.31
N VAL A 191 6.16 -11.56 -1.16
CA VAL A 191 6.10 -12.56 -0.08
C VAL A 191 7.32 -13.46 -0.12
N LYS A 192 7.71 -13.97 -1.31
CA LYS A 192 8.89 -14.83 -1.48
C LYS A 192 10.21 -14.16 -1.11
N ARG A 193 10.30 -12.83 -1.26
CA ARG A 193 11.48 -12.07 -0.81
C ARG A 193 11.52 -11.90 0.70
N ILE A 194 10.34 -11.78 1.33
CA ILE A 194 10.22 -11.64 2.78
C ILE A 194 10.51 -12.96 3.48
N ASN A 195 9.91 -14.06 2.98
CA ASN A 195 10.13 -15.40 3.52
C ASN A 195 10.09 -16.44 2.38
N LYS A 196 11.13 -17.28 2.31
CA LYS A 196 11.26 -18.31 1.27
C LYS A 196 10.62 -19.65 1.64
N ASP A 197 10.30 -19.84 2.91
CA ASP A 197 9.84 -21.12 3.47
C ASP A 197 8.31 -21.26 3.45
N VAL A 198 7.59 -20.18 3.14
CA VAL A 198 6.14 -20.22 3.02
C VAL A 198 5.70 -20.73 1.65
N LYS A 199 4.58 -21.45 1.62
CA LYS A 199 3.93 -21.86 0.38
C LYS A 199 3.25 -20.66 -0.27
N ILE A 200 3.37 -20.54 -1.60
CA ILE A 200 2.80 -19.42 -2.36
C ILE A 200 2.14 -19.98 -3.63
N ASP A 201 0.86 -19.67 -3.79
CA ASP A 201 0.09 -19.97 -5.01
C ASP A 201 -0.49 -18.68 -5.59
N THR A 202 -0.87 -18.72 -6.86
CA THR A 202 -1.49 -17.59 -7.57
C THR A 202 -2.72 -18.06 -8.33
N ILE A 203 -3.82 -17.30 -8.23
CA ILE A 203 -5.06 -17.54 -8.98
C ILE A 203 -5.27 -16.32 -9.88
N ASN A 204 -5.01 -16.48 -11.17
CA ASN A 204 -5.24 -15.44 -12.19
C ASN A 204 -6.45 -15.75 -13.07
N THR A 205 -6.83 -17.03 -13.16
CA THR A 205 -7.93 -17.54 -13.99
C THR A 205 -8.75 -18.55 -13.20
N GLU A 206 -9.96 -18.84 -13.68
CA GLU A 206 -10.83 -19.87 -13.09
C GLU A 206 -10.16 -21.27 -13.09
N SER A 207 -9.38 -21.56 -14.12
CA SER A 207 -8.67 -22.85 -14.20
C SER A 207 -7.62 -23.04 -13.10
N ASP A 208 -7.07 -21.95 -12.57
CA ASP A 208 -6.07 -22.04 -11.49
C ASP A 208 -6.67 -22.55 -10.19
N ILE A 209 -7.99 -22.35 -9.98
CA ILE A 209 -8.71 -22.82 -8.79
C ILE A 209 -8.66 -24.37 -8.69
N ASN A 210 -8.72 -25.04 -9.84
CA ASN A 210 -8.70 -26.52 -9.88
C ASN A 210 -7.31 -27.11 -9.60
N ASN A 211 -6.27 -26.28 -9.51
CA ASN A 211 -4.88 -26.68 -9.29
C ASN A 211 -4.37 -26.33 -7.87
N LEU A 212 -5.24 -25.81 -7.00
CA LEU A 212 -4.94 -25.55 -5.58
C LEU A 212 -5.10 -26.84 -4.76
#